data_f1eb02d0f3417e0c1fe7975f5b7576ab
#
_entry.id   f1eb02d0f3417e0c1fe7975f5b7576ab
#
_cell.length_a   1.000
_cell.length_b   1.000
_cell.length_c   1.000
_cell.angle_alpha   90.00
_cell.angle_beta   90.00
_cell.angle_gamma   90.00
#
_symmetry.space_group_name_H-M   'P 1'
#
loop_
_entity.id
_entity.type
_entity.pdbx_description
1 polymer ?
#
loop_
_entity_poly.entity_id
_entity_poly.type
_entity_poly.pdbx_seq_one_letter_code
_entity_poly.pdbx_strand_id
1 'polypeptide(L)'
;GSHPAVRTNTEDVMLTKKKHVVAGLALVMGSAFALAGCSGGAAETAPEETTAPTMESSPSMESTPTMDPAANLVGPGCADYAAAVPSGAGSVEGMSADPVATAASNNPILTTLTAAVSGQLNPDVNLVDTLNSGEFTVFAPVDDAFGKIDPAVIETLKTDSTLLTSILTYHVVEGQITPDEIDGTQTTLNGADVTVAGSGDSITVNDANVVCGGVQTANATVYLIDTVLMPPAA
;
A
#
# COMPACT_ATOMS: atom_id res chain seq x y z
N GLY A 1 -5.45 49.73 45.12
CA GLY A 1 -4.48 48.77 44.68
C GLY A 1 -4.43 48.74 43.15
N SER A 2 -3.33 49.14 42.58
CA SER A 2 -3.03 49.49 41.17
C SER A 2 -3.09 48.27 40.25
N HIS A 3 -3.79 48.42 39.12
CA HIS A 3 -3.73 47.53 37.98
C HIS A 3 -2.58 47.96 37.05
N PRO A 4 -1.73 47.05 36.57
CA PRO A 4 -0.87 47.36 35.43
C PRO A 4 -1.54 46.97 34.13
N ALA A 5 -1.46 47.86 33.16
CA ALA A 5 -1.97 47.77 31.81
C ALA A 5 -1.29 46.66 31.00
N VAL A 6 -2.11 45.89 30.30
CA VAL A 6 -1.67 44.95 29.25
C VAL A 6 -1.36 45.77 27.98
N ARG A 7 -0.12 45.74 27.54
CA ARG A 7 0.29 46.25 26.22
C ARG A 7 0.05 45.16 25.18
N THR A 8 -0.85 45.42 24.26
CA THR A 8 -1.01 44.71 23.01
C THR A 8 0.14 45.11 22.07
N ASN A 9 1.02 44.16 21.77
CA ASN A 9 1.95 44.28 20.66
C ASN A 9 1.32 43.63 19.43
N THR A 10 0.86 44.49 18.55
CA THR A 10 0.50 44.19 17.18
C THR A 10 1.78 44.28 16.36
N GLU A 11 2.41 43.17 16.08
CA GLU A 11 3.46 43.13 15.06
C GLU A 11 2.92 42.44 13.81
N ASP A 12 2.65 43.30 12.87
CA ASP A 12 2.47 43.13 11.46
C ASP A 12 3.61 42.28 10.88
N VAL A 13 3.35 41.04 10.46
CA VAL A 13 4.30 40.28 9.67
C VAL A 13 3.80 40.19 8.24
N MET A 14 4.42 40.99 7.43
CA MET A 14 4.26 41.15 5.99
C MET A 14 4.29 39.79 5.25
N LEU A 15 3.23 39.61 4.53
CA LEU A 15 3.02 38.69 3.45
C LEU A 15 4.04 38.84 2.31
N THR A 16 5.02 37.98 2.21
CA THR A 16 5.91 37.95 1.05
C THR A 16 5.47 36.87 0.07
N LYS A 17 4.64 37.27 -0.84
CA LYS A 17 4.17 36.47 -1.99
C LYS A 17 5.30 36.38 -3.03
N LYS A 18 6.09 35.32 -3.04
CA LYS A 18 7.02 35.01 -4.15
C LYS A 18 6.29 34.20 -5.22
N LYS A 19 5.90 34.91 -6.29
CA LYS A 19 5.52 34.31 -7.57
C LYS A 19 6.80 33.90 -8.29
N HIS A 20 7.01 32.63 -8.52
CA HIS A 20 7.95 32.17 -9.55
C HIS A 20 7.15 31.77 -10.78
N VAL A 21 7.20 32.67 -11.76
CA VAL A 21 6.88 32.42 -13.15
C VAL A 21 8.14 31.81 -13.76
N VAL A 22 8.06 30.61 -14.26
CA VAL A 22 9.06 30.07 -15.19
C VAL A 22 8.35 29.69 -16.47
N ALA A 23 8.67 30.48 -17.47
CA ALA A 23 8.22 30.35 -18.84
C ALA A 23 8.94 29.19 -19.56
N GLY A 24 8.22 28.60 -20.48
CA GLY A 24 8.46 27.53 -21.38
C GLY A 24 9.80 27.34 -22.05
N LEU A 25 10.00 26.12 -22.48
CA LEU A 25 10.71 25.82 -23.73
C LEU A 25 10.14 24.54 -24.35
N ALA A 26 9.45 24.71 -25.43
CA ALA A 26 9.04 23.65 -26.34
C ALA A 26 10.27 23.18 -27.12
N LEU A 27 10.53 21.89 -27.16
CA LEU A 27 11.42 21.29 -28.18
C LEU A 27 10.67 20.13 -28.85
N VAL A 28 10.22 20.44 -30.06
CA VAL A 28 9.72 19.49 -31.05
C VAL A 28 10.95 18.89 -31.75
N MET A 29 11.12 17.56 -31.70
CA MET A 29 11.95 16.86 -32.66
C MET A 29 11.17 15.66 -33.20
N GLY A 30 10.70 15.86 -34.43
CA GLY A 30 10.21 14.80 -35.28
C GLY A 30 11.36 13.96 -35.83
N SER A 31 11.15 12.66 -35.86
CA SER A 31 11.97 11.75 -36.68
C SER A 31 11.04 10.86 -37.46
N ALA A 32 10.96 11.19 -38.75
CA ALA A 32 10.35 10.37 -39.79
C ALA A 32 11.31 9.23 -40.13
N PHE A 33 10.87 7.98 -40.10
CA PHE A 33 11.54 6.87 -40.75
C PHE A 33 10.76 6.50 -42.02
N ALA A 34 11.45 6.69 -43.15
CA ALA A 34 11.01 6.36 -44.47
C ALA A 34 11.09 4.84 -44.73
N LEU A 35 10.02 4.31 -45.31
CA LEU A 35 10.00 3.01 -45.95
C LEU A 35 10.73 3.09 -47.28
N ALA A 36 11.66 2.22 -47.52
CA ALA A 36 12.17 1.90 -48.86
C ALA A 36 11.77 0.46 -49.19
N GLY A 37 10.90 0.35 -50.16
CA GLY A 37 10.57 -0.88 -50.82
C GLY A 37 11.62 -1.31 -51.80
N CYS A 38 11.70 -2.58 -52.11
CA CYS A 38 12.25 -3.10 -53.36
C CYS A 38 11.41 -4.24 -53.88
N SER A 39 10.95 -3.96 -55.02
CA SER A 39 10.27 -4.70 -56.06
C SER A 39 11.19 -5.72 -56.77
N GLY A 40 10.59 -6.72 -57.32
CA GLY A 40 11.07 -7.41 -58.52
C GLY A 40 11.37 -8.90 -58.34
N GLY A 41 10.60 -9.73 -59.00
CA GLY A 41 10.73 -10.29 -60.28
C GLY A 41 10.19 -11.70 -60.34
N ALA A 42 9.29 -11.84 -61.22
CA ALA A 42 8.65 -12.84 -62.03
C ALA A 42 9.18 -14.29 -62.08
N ALA A 43 8.17 -15.19 -62.04
CA ALA A 43 7.87 -16.35 -62.89
C ALA A 43 8.77 -17.59 -62.81
N GLU A 44 8.28 -18.76 -62.54
CA GLU A 44 7.75 -19.77 -63.49
C GLU A 44 7.59 -21.15 -62.81
N THR A 45 6.44 -21.77 -63.12
CA THR A 45 6.16 -23.19 -63.27
C THR A 45 6.12 -24.13 -62.01
N ALA A 46 4.89 -24.62 -61.80
CA ALA A 46 4.54 -25.80 -61.01
C ALA A 46 5.08 -27.12 -61.66
N PRO A 47 5.13 -28.29 -60.96
CA PRO A 47 3.93 -28.91 -60.39
C PRO A 47 4.08 -29.63 -59.01
N GLU A 48 2.97 -29.67 -58.34
CA GLU A 48 2.37 -30.78 -57.54
C GLU A 48 3.29 -31.74 -56.77
N GLU A 49 3.31 -31.61 -55.45
CA GLU A 49 3.23 -32.77 -54.57
C GLU A 49 2.57 -32.42 -53.25
N THR A 50 1.53 -33.15 -52.97
CA THR A 50 0.67 -33.09 -51.77
C THR A 50 1.47 -33.54 -50.54
N THR A 51 1.78 -32.59 -49.65
CA THR A 51 2.07 -32.92 -48.24
C THR A 51 1.29 -31.96 -47.36
N ALA A 52 0.51 -32.55 -46.45
CA ALA A 52 -0.30 -31.86 -45.45
C ALA A 52 0.54 -30.87 -44.64
N PRO A 53 0.02 -29.69 -44.33
CA PRO A 53 0.70 -28.79 -43.40
C PRO A 53 0.65 -29.40 -42.00
N THR A 54 1.82 -29.83 -41.51
CA THR A 54 2.09 -29.97 -40.09
C THR A 54 1.66 -28.64 -39.42
N MET A 55 0.68 -28.68 -38.61
CA MET A 55 0.35 -27.56 -37.70
C MET A 55 1.56 -27.32 -36.81
N GLU A 56 2.33 -26.31 -37.19
CA GLU A 56 3.38 -25.73 -36.37
C GLU A 56 2.65 -25.18 -35.14
N SER A 57 2.89 -25.86 -34.02
CA SER A 57 2.43 -25.42 -32.71
C SER A 57 2.91 -23.99 -32.51
N SER A 58 1.95 -23.05 -32.49
CA SER A 58 2.21 -21.70 -31.96
C SER A 58 2.97 -21.84 -30.65
N PRO A 59 4.05 -21.05 -30.45
CA PRO A 59 4.68 -21.03 -29.14
C PRO A 59 3.59 -20.62 -28.15
N SER A 60 3.30 -21.54 -27.22
CA SER A 60 2.54 -21.24 -26.03
C SER A 60 3.19 -19.99 -25.44
N MET A 61 2.46 -18.89 -25.42
CA MET A 61 2.86 -17.75 -24.62
C MET A 61 3.00 -18.28 -23.21
N GLU A 62 4.23 -18.35 -22.76
CA GLU A 62 4.61 -18.61 -21.41
C GLU A 62 3.84 -17.59 -20.57
N SER A 63 2.76 -18.06 -19.96
CA SER A 63 1.98 -17.30 -18.99
C SER A 63 2.99 -16.88 -17.93
N THR A 64 3.33 -15.61 -17.86
CA THR A 64 3.90 -15.05 -16.65
C THR A 64 3.04 -15.60 -15.50
N PRO A 65 3.63 -16.22 -14.46
CA PRO A 65 2.85 -16.71 -13.34
C PRO A 65 2.11 -15.48 -12.78
N THR A 66 0.83 -15.38 -13.08
CA THR A 66 -0.06 -14.48 -12.38
C THR A 66 -0.08 -15.03 -10.97
N MET A 67 0.68 -14.43 -10.04
CA MET A 67 0.59 -14.78 -8.64
C MET A 67 -0.88 -14.60 -8.26
N ASP A 68 -1.53 -15.70 -7.90
CA ASP A 68 -2.88 -15.65 -7.35
C ASP A 68 -2.80 -14.85 -6.04
N PRO A 69 -3.43 -13.67 -5.94
CA PRO A 69 -3.36 -12.85 -4.73
C PRO A 69 -3.89 -13.56 -3.47
N ALA A 70 -4.67 -14.62 -3.68
CA ALA A 70 -5.21 -15.45 -2.61
C ALA A 70 -4.31 -16.63 -2.21
N ALA A 71 -3.23 -16.92 -2.98
CA ALA A 71 -2.39 -18.09 -2.73
C ALA A 71 -1.62 -18.03 -1.40
N ASN A 72 -1.34 -16.83 -0.91
CA ASN A 72 -0.56 -16.60 0.31
C ASN A 72 -1.43 -16.21 1.51
N LEU A 73 -2.75 -16.32 1.40
CA LEU A 73 -3.63 -15.97 2.50
C LEU A 73 -3.48 -16.94 3.68
N VAL A 74 -3.30 -16.38 4.87
CA VAL A 74 -3.19 -17.10 6.15
C VAL A 74 -4.05 -16.41 7.20
N GLY A 75 -4.58 -17.18 8.12
CA GLY A 75 -5.41 -16.66 9.20
C GLY A 75 -6.87 -17.13 9.12
N PRO A 76 -7.51 -17.32 10.28
CA PRO A 76 -8.84 -17.92 10.38
C PRO A 76 -9.95 -17.04 9.79
N GLY A 77 -9.74 -15.72 9.72
CA GLY A 77 -10.73 -14.75 9.24
C GLY A 77 -10.63 -14.43 7.75
N CYS A 78 -9.70 -15.02 6.99
CA CYS A 78 -9.58 -14.74 5.55
C CYS A 78 -10.84 -15.14 4.77
N ALA A 79 -11.48 -16.23 5.14
CA ALA A 79 -12.74 -16.65 4.51
C ALA A 79 -13.87 -15.66 4.80
N ASP A 80 -13.96 -15.17 6.03
CA ASP A 80 -14.96 -14.17 6.44
C ASP A 80 -14.68 -12.82 5.74
N TYR A 81 -13.40 -12.43 5.62
CA TYR A 81 -13.00 -11.23 4.88
C TYR A 81 -13.39 -11.33 3.40
N ALA A 82 -13.06 -12.44 2.74
CA ALA A 82 -13.42 -12.66 1.34
C ALA A 82 -14.95 -12.71 1.13
N ALA A 83 -15.70 -13.21 2.11
CA ALA A 83 -17.16 -13.20 2.07
C ALA A 83 -17.75 -11.81 2.30
N ALA A 84 -17.14 -10.99 3.17
CA ALA A 84 -17.56 -9.62 3.46
C ALA A 84 -17.23 -8.66 2.30
N VAL A 85 -16.11 -8.88 1.61
CA VAL A 85 -15.62 -8.05 0.50
C VAL A 85 -15.30 -8.94 -0.71
N PRO A 86 -16.32 -9.53 -1.36
CA PRO A 86 -16.13 -10.53 -2.41
C PRO A 86 -15.60 -9.96 -3.73
N SER A 87 -15.69 -8.65 -3.93
CA SER A 87 -15.26 -7.97 -5.15
C SER A 87 -15.06 -6.48 -4.92
N GLY A 88 -14.41 -5.83 -5.89
CA GLY A 88 -14.11 -4.39 -5.83
C GLY A 88 -12.69 -4.12 -5.33
N ALA A 89 -12.30 -2.85 -5.29
CA ALA A 89 -10.94 -2.42 -4.98
C ALA A 89 -10.47 -2.76 -3.54
N GLY A 90 -11.39 -3.02 -2.61
CA GLY A 90 -11.09 -3.48 -1.26
C GLY A 90 -11.04 -5.00 -1.08
N SER A 91 -11.37 -5.79 -2.10
CA SER A 91 -11.24 -7.25 -2.05
C SER A 91 -9.78 -7.69 -2.14
N VAL A 92 -9.50 -8.95 -1.82
CA VAL A 92 -8.14 -9.52 -1.93
C VAL A 92 -7.55 -9.30 -3.32
N GLU A 93 -8.32 -9.57 -4.37
CA GLU A 93 -7.88 -9.34 -5.76
C GLU A 93 -7.75 -7.85 -6.09
N GLY A 94 -8.72 -7.03 -5.64
CA GLY A 94 -8.71 -5.59 -5.91
C GLY A 94 -7.55 -4.86 -5.25
N MET A 95 -7.20 -5.24 -4.03
CA MET A 95 -6.07 -4.67 -3.30
C MET A 95 -4.72 -4.93 -3.99
N SER A 96 -4.57 -6.05 -4.70
CA SER A 96 -3.31 -6.39 -5.38
C SER A 96 -2.94 -5.44 -6.52
N ALA A 97 -3.91 -4.72 -7.07
CA ALA A 97 -3.71 -3.77 -8.16
C ALA A 97 -3.28 -2.37 -7.70
N ASP A 98 -3.54 -2.03 -6.45
CA ASP A 98 -3.32 -0.69 -5.90
C ASP A 98 -2.17 -0.65 -4.88
N PRO A 99 -1.45 0.49 -4.73
CA PRO A 99 -0.53 0.69 -3.62
C PRO A 99 -1.27 0.62 -2.28
N VAL A 100 -0.56 0.23 -1.21
CA VAL A 100 -1.16 -0.16 0.08
C VAL A 100 -2.07 0.90 0.69
N ALA A 101 -1.72 2.17 0.64
CA ALA A 101 -2.56 3.23 1.20
C ALA A 101 -3.84 3.43 0.38
N THR A 102 -3.78 3.26 -0.94
CA THR A 102 -4.95 3.30 -1.82
C THR A 102 -5.83 2.06 -1.61
N ALA A 103 -5.22 0.89 -1.56
CA ALA A 103 -5.89 -0.38 -1.28
C ALA A 103 -6.64 -0.34 0.07
N ALA A 104 -5.97 0.16 1.12
CA ALA A 104 -6.58 0.33 2.44
C ALA A 104 -7.76 1.32 2.41
N SER A 105 -7.66 2.40 1.62
CA SER A 105 -8.74 3.40 1.48
C SER A 105 -10.01 2.84 0.84
N ASN A 106 -9.86 1.82 0.02
CA ASN A 106 -10.96 1.12 -0.65
C ASN A 106 -11.53 -0.03 0.21
N ASN A 107 -10.90 -0.33 1.33
CA ASN A 107 -11.27 -1.45 2.18
C ASN A 107 -12.26 -1.02 3.28
N PRO A 108 -13.48 -1.58 3.31
CA PRO A 108 -14.54 -1.14 4.24
C PRO A 108 -14.28 -1.49 5.71
N ILE A 109 -13.32 -2.37 6.02
CA ILE A 109 -12.97 -2.75 7.40
C ILE A 109 -11.70 -2.07 7.92
N LEU A 110 -11.11 -1.14 7.14
CA LEU A 110 -9.91 -0.36 7.48
C LEU A 110 -10.19 1.14 7.49
N THR A 111 -11.42 1.56 7.71
CA THR A 111 -11.82 2.98 7.60
C THR A 111 -11.13 3.85 8.64
N THR A 112 -10.99 3.37 9.87
CA THR A 112 -10.31 4.07 10.96
C THR A 112 -8.80 4.18 10.71
N LEU A 113 -8.16 3.10 10.26
CA LEU A 113 -6.75 3.12 9.88
C LEU A 113 -6.51 4.11 8.75
N THR A 114 -7.33 4.06 7.71
CA THR A 114 -7.25 4.99 6.57
C THR A 114 -7.38 6.45 7.04
N ALA A 115 -8.31 6.74 7.93
CA ALA A 115 -8.46 8.09 8.50
C ALA A 115 -7.20 8.52 9.29
N ALA A 116 -6.54 7.58 9.98
CA ALA A 116 -5.33 7.85 10.74
C ALA A 116 -4.11 8.16 9.84
N VAL A 117 -3.93 7.41 8.73
CA VAL A 117 -2.77 7.59 7.84
C VAL A 117 -2.95 8.72 6.84
N SER A 118 -4.19 9.11 6.52
CA SER A 118 -4.51 10.14 5.51
C SER A 118 -4.69 11.56 6.06
N GLY A 119 -4.47 11.77 7.36
CA GLY A 119 -4.64 13.08 7.99
C GLY A 119 -6.09 13.44 8.33
N GLN A 120 -7.03 12.50 8.20
CA GLN A 120 -8.42 12.75 8.58
C GLN A 120 -8.64 12.67 10.10
N LEU A 121 -7.87 11.82 10.79
CA LEU A 121 -7.90 11.71 12.24
C LEU A 121 -7.11 12.85 12.90
N ASN A 122 -5.92 13.13 12.37
CA ASN A 122 -5.01 14.20 12.79
C ASN A 122 -4.39 14.86 11.55
N PRO A 123 -4.68 16.14 11.23
CA PRO A 123 -4.26 16.78 9.99
C PRO A 123 -2.74 16.97 9.87
N ASP A 124 -2.00 16.86 10.97
CA ASP A 124 -0.55 16.95 10.98
C ASP A 124 0.14 15.62 10.62
N VAL A 125 -0.64 14.54 10.45
CA VAL A 125 -0.14 13.19 10.13
C VAL A 125 -0.67 12.74 8.78
N ASN A 126 0.21 12.65 7.79
CA ASN A 126 -0.10 12.08 6.48
C ASN A 126 1.05 11.15 6.05
N LEU A 127 0.79 9.86 6.03
CA LEU A 127 1.76 8.84 5.66
C LEU A 127 1.43 8.16 4.31
N VAL A 128 0.42 8.64 3.59
CA VAL A 128 -0.03 8.04 2.32
C VAL A 128 1.12 7.98 1.31
N ASP A 129 1.83 9.08 1.11
CA ASP A 129 2.95 9.13 0.16
C ASP A 129 4.11 8.23 0.62
N THR A 130 4.39 8.20 1.92
CA THR A 130 5.43 7.33 2.50
C THR A 130 5.10 5.87 2.28
N LEU A 131 3.87 5.44 2.58
CA LEU A 131 3.41 4.07 2.43
C LEU A 131 3.34 3.63 0.96
N ASN A 132 3.15 4.54 0.03
CA ASN A 132 3.12 4.24 -1.41
C ASN A 132 4.49 4.33 -2.08
N SER A 133 5.53 4.82 -1.40
CA SER A 133 6.83 5.10 -2.00
C SER A 133 7.84 3.95 -1.93
N GLY A 134 7.58 2.93 -1.11
CA GLY A 134 8.49 1.80 -0.87
C GLY A 134 7.77 0.47 -0.81
N GLU A 135 8.53 -0.59 -0.60
CA GLU A 135 8.01 -1.93 -0.34
C GLU A 135 7.89 -2.15 1.16
N PHE A 136 6.72 -2.59 1.62
CA PHE A 136 6.43 -2.70 3.04
C PHE A 136 5.65 -3.97 3.40
N THR A 137 5.75 -4.33 4.67
CA THR A 137 4.81 -5.22 5.34
C THR A 137 4.01 -4.39 6.34
N VAL A 138 2.70 -4.40 6.22
CA VAL A 138 1.80 -3.56 7.02
C VAL A 138 0.92 -4.41 7.89
N PHE A 139 1.03 -4.23 9.20
CA PHE A 139 0.09 -4.79 10.18
C PHE A 139 -1.10 -3.83 10.28
N ALA A 140 -2.20 -4.16 9.62
CA ALA A 140 -3.36 -3.30 9.49
C ALA A 140 -4.43 -3.66 10.53
N PRO A 141 -4.60 -2.89 11.62
CA PRO A 141 -5.67 -3.13 12.57
C PRO A 141 -7.02 -2.85 11.92
N VAL A 142 -7.93 -3.82 12.01
CA VAL A 142 -9.31 -3.66 11.55
C VAL A 142 -10.09 -2.67 12.43
N ASP A 143 -11.21 -2.16 11.97
CA ASP A 143 -12.01 -1.17 12.72
C ASP A 143 -12.40 -1.67 14.12
N ASP A 144 -12.68 -2.96 14.28
CA ASP A 144 -12.95 -3.59 15.58
C ASP A 144 -11.74 -3.54 16.54
N ALA A 145 -10.51 -3.52 16.01
CA ALA A 145 -9.30 -3.36 16.81
C ALA A 145 -9.22 -1.99 17.49
N PHE A 146 -9.66 -0.95 16.82
CA PHE A 146 -9.76 0.39 17.38
C PHE A 146 -10.85 0.48 18.45
N GLY A 147 -11.91 -0.32 18.35
CA GLY A 147 -12.94 -0.44 19.37
C GLY A 147 -12.44 -1.00 20.72
N LYS A 148 -11.30 -1.68 20.73
CA LYS A 148 -10.64 -2.20 21.94
C LYS A 148 -9.73 -1.18 22.63
N ILE A 149 -9.41 -0.06 21.98
CA ILE A 149 -8.58 1.01 22.54
C ILE A 149 -9.43 1.88 23.47
N ASP A 150 -8.82 2.31 24.56
CA ASP A 150 -9.47 3.28 25.48
C ASP A 150 -9.83 4.57 24.69
N PRO A 151 -11.08 5.05 24.78
CA PRO A 151 -11.49 6.29 24.12
C PRO A 151 -10.59 7.50 24.44
N ALA A 152 -10.01 7.56 25.64
CA ALA A 152 -9.09 8.62 26.01
C ALA A 152 -7.79 8.59 25.18
N VAL A 153 -7.31 7.41 24.80
CA VAL A 153 -6.16 7.24 23.89
C VAL A 153 -6.52 7.74 22.51
N ILE A 154 -7.68 7.39 21.98
CA ILE A 154 -8.18 7.87 20.69
C ILE A 154 -8.25 9.41 20.64
N GLU A 155 -8.76 10.05 21.70
CA GLU A 155 -8.77 11.51 21.79
C GLU A 155 -7.38 12.12 21.83
N THR A 156 -6.42 11.44 22.50
CA THR A 156 -5.01 11.86 22.48
C THR A 156 -4.41 11.77 21.08
N LEU A 157 -4.69 10.70 20.33
CA LEU A 157 -4.20 10.52 18.95
C LEU A 157 -4.69 11.60 17.98
N LYS A 158 -5.87 12.17 18.23
CA LYS A 158 -6.39 13.28 17.42
C LYS A 158 -5.60 14.59 17.60
N THR A 159 -4.89 14.74 18.71
CA THR A 159 -4.17 15.97 19.07
C THR A 159 -2.66 15.81 19.14
N ASP A 160 -2.17 14.60 19.37
CA ASP A 160 -0.74 14.28 19.44
C ASP A 160 -0.27 13.57 18.17
N SER A 161 0.25 14.37 17.24
CA SER A 161 0.78 13.88 15.97
C SER A 161 2.04 13.01 16.15
N THR A 162 2.82 13.26 17.19
CA THR A 162 4.05 12.48 17.48
C THR A 162 3.68 11.07 17.91
N LEU A 163 2.74 10.95 18.84
CA LEU A 163 2.27 9.65 19.31
C LEU A 163 1.58 8.88 18.17
N LEU A 164 0.72 9.53 17.39
CA LEU A 164 0.04 8.89 16.27
C LEU A 164 1.03 8.40 15.22
N THR A 165 2.02 9.23 14.83
CA THR A 165 3.06 8.83 13.88
C THR A 165 3.89 7.66 14.42
N SER A 166 4.24 7.69 15.70
CA SER A 166 4.98 6.60 16.35
C SER A 166 4.22 5.28 16.29
N ILE A 167 2.93 5.30 16.60
CA ILE A 167 2.06 4.12 16.51
C ILE A 167 1.94 3.63 15.07
N LEU A 168 1.66 4.52 14.11
CA LEU A 168 1.49 4.14 12.70
C LEU A 168 2.77 3.55 12.10
N THR A 169 3.94 4.14 12.40
CA THR A 169 5.23 3.61 11.93
C THR A 169 5.62 2.31 12.62
N TYR A 170 5.11 2.06 13.83
CA TYR A 170 5.26 0.77 14.54
C TYR A 170 4.46 -0.37 13.90
N HIS A 171 3.47 -0.05 13.07
CA HIS A 171 2.69 -1.04 12.31
C HIS A 171 3.30 -1.36 10.95
N VAL A 172 4.43 -0.78 10.58
CA VAL A 172 5.03 -0.91 9.26
C VAL A 172 6.47 -1.42 9.37
N VAL A 173 6.77 -2.47 8.63
CA VAL A 173 8.10 -3.07 8.47
C VAL A 173 8.56 -2.89 7.03
N GLU A 174 9.85 -2.67 6.80
CA GLU A 174 10.41 -2.58 5.45
C GLU A 174 10.42 -3.94 4.75
N GLY A 175 10.11 -3.94 3.47
CA GLY A 175 10.06 -5.12 2.60
C GLY A 175 8.72 -5.84 2.60
N GLN A 176 8.44 -6.55 1.51
CA GLN A 176 7.25 -7.40 1.37
C GLN A 176 7.56 -8.80 1.91
N ILE A 177 7.24 -9.05 3.17
CA ILE A 177 7.52 -10.30 3.85
C ILE A 177 6.32 -11.24 3.70
N THR A 178 6.57 -12.44 3.19
CA THR A 178 5.54 -13.47 3.03
C THR A 178 5.20 -14.16 4.36
N PRO A 179 4.02 -14.80 4.47
CA PRO A 179 3.65 -15.52 5.70
C PRO A 179 4.61 -16.62 6.15
N ASP A 180 5.39 -17.16 5.23
CA ASP A 180 6.39 -18.20 5.54
C ASP A 180 7.70 -17.62 6.11
N GLU A 181 7.93 -16.32 5.90
CA GLU A 181 9.17 -15.62 6.29
C GLU A 181 8.96 -14.62 7.43
N ILE A 182 7.72 -14.32 7.80
CA ILE A 182 7.42 -13.26 8.76
C ILE A 182 7.67 -13.66 10.22
N ASP A 183 7.76 -14.97 10.51
CA ASP A 183 8.01 -15.47 11.87
C ASP A 183 9.33 -14.95 12.42
N GLY A 184 9.33 -14.54 13.68
CA GLY A 184 10.49 -13.99 14.37
C GLY A 184 10.38 -12.51 14.71
N THR A 185 11.52 -11.87 14.86
CA THR A 185 11.60 -10.44 15.22
C THR A 185 11.73 -9.59 13.97
N GLN A 186 10.83 -8.63 13.80
CA GLN A 186 10.80 -7.69 12.69
C GLN A 186 11.00 -6.26 13.20
N THR A 187 11.96 -5.55 12.62
CA THR A 187 12.21 -4.14 12.98
C THR A 187 11.25 -3.23 12.19
N THR A 188 10.50 -2.42 12.92
CA THR A 188 9.51 -1.52 12.32
C THR A 188 10.13 -0.19 11.89
N LEU A 189 9.41 0.61 11.08
CA LEU A 189 9.82 1.98 10.72
C LEU A 189 9.93 2.91 11.93
N ASN A 190 9.29 2.58 13.04
CA ASN A 190 9.45 3.28 14.31
C ASN A 190 10.85 3.07 14.94
N GLY A 191 11.56 2.00 14.54
CA GLY A 191 12.84 1.58 15.09
C GLY A 191 12.74 0.61 16.27
N ALA A 192 11.53 0.33 16.77
CA ALA A 192 11.29 -0.71 17.75
C ALA A 192 10.88 -2.02 17.07
N ASP A 193 11.17 -3.14 17.70
CA ASP A 193 10.89 -4.45 17.17
C ASP A 193 9.48 -4.93 17.52
N VAL A 194 8.88 -5.68 16.60
CA VAL A 194 7.69 -6.50 16.84
C VAL A 194 8.07 -7.97 16.75
N THR A 195 7.49 -8.80 17.57
CA THR A 195 7.67 -10.25 17.53
C THR A 195 6.47 -10.88 16.84
N VAL A 196 6.73 -11.57 15.74
CA VAL A 196 5.73 -12.38 15.06
C VAL A 196 5.97 -13.84 15.43
N ALA A 197 4.94 -14.53 15.82
CA ALA A 197 5.02 -15.93 16.20
C ALA A 197 3.86 -16.74 15.62
N GLY A 198 4.12 -18.01 15.31
CA GLY A 198 3.12 -18.92 14.76
C GLY A 198 3.18 -19.05 13.25
N SER A 199 2.23 -19.79 12.70
CA SER A 199 2.13 -20.04 11.26
C SER A 199 0.70 -20.39 10.87
N GLY A 200 0.37 -20.24 9.58
CA GLY A 200 -0.96 -20.54 9.06
C GLY A 200 -2.05 -19.73 9.76
N ASP A 201 -3.02 -20.43 10.38
CA ASP A 201 -4.17 -19.77 11.04
C ASP A 201 -3.88 -19.27 12.48
N SER A 202 -2.65 -19.42 12.94
CA SER A 202 -2.28 -19.11 14.34
C SER A 202 -1.13 -18.10 14.43
N ILE A 203 -1.05 -17.15 13.51
CA ILE A 203 -0.05 -16.09 13.55
C ILE A 203 -0.47 -15.00 14.53
N THR A 204 0.47 -14.58 15.37
CA THR A 204 0.34 -13.45 16.30
C THR A 204 1.46 -12.45 16.09
N VAL A 205 1.16 -11.18 16.32
CA VAL A 205 2.14 -10.08 16.28
C VAL A 205 2.09 -9.39 17.63
N ASN A 206 3.12 -9.59 18.45
CA ASN A 206 3.07 -9.30 19.89
C ASN A 206 1.81 -9.94 20.53
N ASP A 207 0.89 -9.11 21.03
CA ASP A 207 -0.37 -9.55 21.64
C ASP A 207 -1.58 -9.53 20.69
N ALA A 208 -1.38 -9.15 19.42
CA ALA A 208 -2.43 -9.09 18.41
C ALA A 208 -2.51 -10.40 17.61
N ASN A 209 -3.73 -10.89 17.35
CA ASN A 209 -3.90 -12.03 16.45
C ASN A 209 -4.04 -11.54 15.01
N VAL A 210 -3.44 -12.27 14.08
CA VAL A 210 -3.66 -12.05 12.65
C VAL A 210 -5.00 -12.67 12.27
N VAL A 211 -5.91 -11.82 11.85
CA VAL A 211 -7.24 -12.22 11.35
C VAL A 211 -7.11 -12.78 9.93
N CYS A 212 -6.43 -12.03 9.06
CA CYS A 212 -6.10 -12.46 7.72
C CYS A 212 -4.79 -11.81 7.28
N GLY A 213 -3.80 -12.61 6.97
CA GLY A 213 -2.47 -12.16 6.54
C GLY A 213 -2.14 -12.61 5.13
N GLY A 214 -1.04 -12.11 4.59
CA GLY A 214 -0.58 -12.42 3.25
C GLY A 214 -1.39 -11.75 2.14
N VAL A 215 -2.23 -10.77 2.47
CA VAL A 215 -2.97 -9.99 1.48
C VAL A 215 -2.00 -9.09 0.72
N GLN A 216 -1.89 -9.31 -0.59
CA GLN A 216 -0.93 -8.59 -1.43
C GLN A 216 -1.53 -7.28 -1.96
N THR A 217 -0.70 -6.26 -2.00
CA THR A 217 -0.95 -5.01 -2.71
C THR A 217 0.16 -4.76 -3.72
N ALA A 218 0.07 -3.71 -4.52
CA ALA A 218 1.09 -3.43 -5.54
C ALA A 218 2.50 -3.22 -4.95
N ASN A 219 2.60 -2.81 -3.68
CA ASN A 219 3.87 -2.50 -3.03
C ASN A 219 3.98 -3.00 -1.58
N ALA A 220 3.03 -3.78 -1.09
CA ALA A 220 3.10 -4.26 0.29
C ALA A 220 2.39 -5.61 0.49
N THR A 221 2.81 -6.33 1.55
CA THR A 221 2.07 -7.45 2.12
C THR A 221 1.32 -6.97 3.36
N VAL A 222 0.01 -7.20 3.42
CA VAL A 222 -0.86 -6.72 4.50
C VAL A 222 -1.30 -7.87 5.40
N TYR A 223 -1.18 -7.64 6.70
CA TYR A 223 -1.66 -8.54 7.75
C TYR A 223 -2.72 -7.82 8.56
N LEU A 224 -3.97 -8.23 8.40
CA LEU A 224 -5.09 -7.72 9.19
C LEU A 224 -5.01 -8.26 10.61
N ILE A 225 -4.98 -7.36 11.59
CA ILE A 225 -4.86 -7.71 13.02
C ILE A 225 -6.05 -7.23 13.84
N ASP A 226 -6.38 -7.97 14.90
CA ASP A 226 -7.53 -7.72 15.75
C ASP A 226 -7.26 -6.74 16.91
N THR A 227 -6.03 -6.26 17.04
CA THR A 227 -5.61 -5.37 18.11
C THR A 227 -4.56 -4.38 17.58
N VAL A 228 -4.64 -3.12 17.99
CA VAL A 228 -3.66 -2.09 17.61
C VAL A 228 -2.37 -2.29 18.39
N LEU A 229 -1.23 -2.29 17.69
CA LEU A 229 0.09 -2.44 18.29
C LEU A 229 0.50 -1.12 18.95
N MET A 230 0.88 -1.20 20.22
CA MET A 230 1.41 -0.05 20.93
C MET A 230 2.93 -0.17 21.02
N PRO A 231 3.69 0.84 20.54
CA PRO A 231 5.14 0.83 20.69
C PRO A 231 5.52 0.85 22.20
N PRO A 232 6.62 0.22 22.58
CA PRO A 232 7.10 0.34 23.95
C PRO A 232 7.38 1.80 24.28
N ALA A 233 7.07 2.20 25.51
CA ALA A 233 7.37 3.55 25.97
C ALA A 233 8.88 3.81 25.89
N ALA A 234 9.27 4.88 25.24
CA ALA A 234 10.66 5.30 25.10
C ALA A 234 11.19 5.87 26.44
#